data_4e9398d784fb2292b1c96aefdb68883a
#
_entry.id   4e9398d784fb2292b1c96aefdb68883a
#
_cell.length_a   1.000
_cell.length_b   1.000
_cell.length_c   1.000
_cell.angle_alpha   90.00
_cell.angle_beta   90.00
_cell.angle_gamma   90.00
#
_symmetry.space_group_name_H-M   'P 1'
#
loop_
_entity.id
_entity.type
_entity.pdbx_description
1 polymer ?
#
loop_
_entity_poly.entity_id
_entity_poly.type
_entity_poly.pdbx_seq_one_letter_code
_entity_poly.pdbx_strand_id
1 'polypeptide(L)'
;MRQLRQRKSLGIGLLLLILAVSIVGNALTFYFFDKATKPDLTVGDAFWYSVISIATIGYGDLSSTSVVARIGTAFFIVFVGLAAFTSAVSVGIDWLLELRDKERSGMGSPGAKNHLLIVNFPNERRVRQIIDEYLQEPRLSKAEIVIVTDQIEFLPFTQLRVSFVRGSPLEEETYHRANVRDARQALILSTGYDDPNSDSVVASIASILEHLKPEIRSIAEVLHTEHELLFRGVKNVSLVYTFRMSNNLIVQEAQDPGVNMLTQAITSNQIEGTLVSTRVGKGAEQSLSYKEAAKRLLDHEVNLVGMIRGEEVHVRFDGLEVTENDRLVYICSNRMDWETVRSLLTS
;
A
#
# COMPACT_ATOMS: atom_id res chain seq x y z
N MET A 1 4.55 27.26 -12.07
CA MET A 1 4.93 25.87 -12.44
C MET A 1 5.13 25.62 -13.93
N ARG A 2 4.28 26.10 -14.86
CA ARG A 2 4.46 25.91 -16.34
C ARG A 2 5.80 26.42 -16.87
N GLN A 3 6.28 27.59 -16.44
CA GLN A 3 7.54 28.17 -16.93
C GLN A 3 8.81 27.40 -16.47
N LEU A 4 8.82 26.80 -15.30
CA LEU A 4 9.93 25.97 -14.81
C LEU A 4 10.02 24.64 -15.58
N ARG A 5 8.88 24.07 -15.96
CA ARG A 5 8.82 22.83 -16.74
C ARG A 5 9.28 23.02 -18.17
N GLN A 6 8.96 24.18 -18.78
CA GLN A 6 9.47 24.55 -20.12
C GLN A 6 10.99 24.79 -20.13
N ARG A 7 11.56 25.39 -19.10
CA ARG A 7 13.02 25.60 -19.00
C ARG A 7 13.77 24.28 -18.85
N LYS A 8 13.24 23.32 -18.07
CA LYS A 8 13.85 21.98 -17.94
C LYS A 8 13.83 21.22 -19.28
N SER A 9 12.74 21.25 -20.03
CA SER A 9 12.63 20.52 -21.32
C SER A 9 13.52 21.12 -22.39
N LEU A 10 13.69 22.45 -22.43
CA LEU A 10 14.63 23.14 -23.33
C LEU A 10 16.09 22.78 -23.01
N GLY A 11 16.44 22.65 -21.73
CA GLY A 11 17.78 22.26 -21.29
C GLY A 11 18.13 20.83 -21.73
N ILE A 12 17.19 19.90 -21.57
CA ILE A 12 17.38 18.49 -21.99
C ILE A 12 17.50 18.39 -23.51
N GLY A 13 16.67 19.12 -24.27
CA GLY A 13 16.75 19.14 -25.72
C GLY A 13 18.08 19.68 -26.24
N LEU A 14 18.58 20.75 -25.62
CA LEU A 14 19.91 21.30 -25.96
C LEU A 14 21.01 20.31 -25.62
N LEU A 15 20.97 19.64 -24.47
CA LEU A 15 21.95 18.66 -24.06
C LEU A 15 22.01 17.47 -25.03
N LEU A 16 20.86 16.94 -25.45
CA LEU A 16 20.77 15.87 -26.44
C LEU A 16 21.30 16.30 -27.82
N LEU A 17 21.04 17.56 -28.20
CA LEU A 17 21.57 18.15 -29.42
C LEU A 17 23.11 18.23 -29.38
N ILE A 18 23.68 18.73 -28.28
CA ILE A 18 25.14 18.80 -28.08
C ILE A 18 25.76 17.39 -28.15
N LEU A 19 25.15 16.41 -27.51
CA LEU A 19 25.60 15.03 -27.55
C LEU A 19 25.55 14.45 -28.97
N ALA A 20 24.47 14.69 -29.71
CA ALA A 20 24.34 14.26 -31.09
C ALA A 20 25.40 14.93 -32.01
N VAL A 21 25.59 16.25 -31.87
CA VAL A 21 26.61 17.00 -32.58
C VAL A 21 28.03 16.49 -32.28
N SER A 22 28.30 16.14 -31.03
CA SER A 22 29.55 15.57 -30.59
C SER A 22 29.83 14.22 -31.26
N ILE A 23 28.86 13.30 -31.22
CA ILE A 23 28.98 11.96 -31.85
C ILE A 23 29.16 12.07 -33.36
N VAL A 24 28.28 12.86 -34.02
CA VAL A 24 28.32 13.04 -35.49
C VAL A 24 29.62 13.74 -35.92
N GLY A 25 30.00 14.80 -35.21
CA GLY A 25 31.22 15.57 -35.50
C GLY A 25 32.48 14.69 -35.40
N ASN A 26 32.59 13.86 -34.35
CA ASN A 26 33.70 12.91 -34.22
C ASN A 26 33.61 11.83 -35.32
N ALA A 27 32.47 11.25 -35.58
CA ALA A 27 32.31 10.21 -36.61
C ALA A 27 32.72 10.71 -38.00
N LEU A 28 32.30 11.92 -38.37
CA LEU A 28 32.72 12.54 -39.62
C LEU A 28 34.20 12.81 -39.69
N THR A 29 34.78 13.40 -38.64
CA THR A 29 36.23 13.69 -38.58
C THR A 29 37.04 12.38 -38.68
N PHE A 30 36.65 11.37 -37.92
CA PHE A 30 37.32 10.05 -37.95
C PHE A 30 37.18 9.39 -39.32
N TYR A 31 36.00 9.36 -39.92
CA TYR A 31 35.75 8.77 -41.24
C TYR A 31 36.53 9.45 -42.32
N PHE A 32 36.46 10.77 -42.46
CA PHE A 32 37.09 11.47 -43.60
C PHE A 32 38.62 11.52 -43.49
N PHE A 33 39.17 11.66 -42.29
CA PHE A 33 40.63 11.83 -42.11
C PHE A 33 41.41 10.52 -41.86
N ASP A 34 40.74 9.45 -41.45
CA ASP A 34 41.39 8.14 -41.28
C ASP A 34 41.07 7.16 -42.45
N LYS A 35 40.13 7.48 -43.35
CA LYS A 35 39.79 6.64 -44.50
C LYS A 35 40.98 6.35 -45.41
N ALA A 36 41.90 7.29 -45.54
CA ALA A 36 43.15 7.10 -46.35
C ALA A 36 44.11 6.05 -45.75
N THR A 37 44.13 5.93 -44.40
CA THR A 37 44.95 4.97 -43.66
C THR A 37 44.24 3.66 -43.39
N LYS A 38 42.91 3.66 -43.43
CA LYS A 38 42.03 2.53 -43.17
C LYS A 38 40.98 2.38 -44.32
N PRO A 39 41.38 1.77 -45.46
CA PRO A 39 40.50 1.70 -46.64
C PRO A 39 39.15 1.00 -46.37
N ASP A 40 39.10 0.04 -45.45
CA ASP A 40 37.90 -0.74 -45.06
C ASP A 40 37.01 -0.03 -44.03
N LEU A 41 37.41 1.15 -43.55
CA LEU A 41 36.64 1.93 -42.59
C LEU A 41 35.29 2.31 -43.16
N THR A 42 34.21 1.92 -42.51
CA THR A 42 32.84 2.29 -42.87
C THR A 42 32.32 3.49 -42.04
N VAL A 43 31.23 4.12 -42.48
CA VAL A 43 30.56 5.16 -41.72
C VAL A 43 30.01 4.56 -40.42
N GLY A 44 29.54 3.30 -40.44
CA GLY A 44 29.06 2.59 -39.28
C GLY A 44 30.16 2.42 -38.20
N ASP A 45 31.37 2.06 -38.65
CA ASP A 45 32.53 1.94 -37.75
C ASP A 45 32.93 3.28 -37.09
N ALA A 46 32.78 4.36 -37.83
CA ALA A 46 33.05 5.70 -37.30
C ALA A 46 32.05 6.13 -36.26
N PHE A 47 30.76 5.83 -36.46
CA PHE A 47 29.73 6.04 -35.46
C PHE A 47 29.94 5.13 -34.24
N TRP A 48 30.21 3.85 -34.46
CA TRP A 48 30.52 2.90 -33.40
C TRP A 48 31.67 3.40 -32.51
N TYR A 49 32.81 3.76 -33.15
CA TYR A 49 33.96 4.35 -32.44
C TYR A 49 33.57 5.56 -31.59
N SER A 50 32.77 6.47 -32.15
CA SER A 50 32.31 7.68 -31.45
C SER A 50 31.46 7.36 -30.22
N VAL A 51 30.50 6.42 -30.37
CA VAL A 51 29.61 6.01 -29.27
C VAL A 51 30.36 5.31 -28.15
N ILE A 52 31.20 4.33 -28.46
CA ILE A 52 31.96 3.60 -27.42
C ILE A 52 33.03 4.47 -26.75
N SER A 53 33.57 5.45 -27.48
CA SER A 53 34.57 6.40 -26.92
C SER A 53 33.89 7.40 -25.96
N ILE A 54 32.72 7.96 -26.31
CA ILE A 54 31.98 8.90 -25.45
C ILE A 54 31.42 8.20 -24.20
N ALA A 55 31.01 6.92 -24.32
CA ALA A 55 30.60 6.09 -23.22
C ALA A 55 31.75 5.60 -22.33
N THR A 56 32.98 5.97 -22.67
CA THR A 56 34.24 5.57 -21.98
C THR A 56 34.49 4.06 -21.94
N ILE A 57 33.87 3.28 -22.85
CA ILE A 57 34.05 1.82 -22.93
C ILE A 57 35.39 1.49 -23.59
N GLY A 58 35.70 2.06 -24.76
CA GLY A 58 36.98 1.99 -25.44
C GLY A 58 37.50 0.57 -25.70
N TYR A 59 36.79 -0.23 -26.49
CA TYR A 59 37.23 -1.61 -26.80
C TYR A 59 38.63 -1.69 -27.47
N GLY A 60 39.09 -0.61 -28.09
CA GLY A 60 40.37 -0.57 -28.74
C GLY A 60 40.43 -1.22 -30.12
N ASP A 61 39.29 -1.66 -30.63
CA ASP A 61 39.11 -2.23 -31.97
C ASP A 61 39.31 -1.18 -33.09
N LEU A 62 38.98 0.06 -32.80
CA LEU A 62 39.18 1.23 -33.65
C LEU A 62 39.85 2.34 -32.84
N SER A 63 40.73 3.09 -33.52
CA SER A 63 41.45 4.23 -32.93
C SER A 63 41.83 5.26 -33.99
N SER A 64 41.80 6.56 -33.65
CA SER A 64 42.25 7.64 -34.53
C SER A 64 43.74 7.56 -34.78
N THR A 65 44.15 7.54 -36.10
CA THR A 65 45.55 7.44 -36.50
C THR A 65 46.09 8.74 -37.05
N SER A 66 45.29 9.47 -37.85
CA SER A 66 45.68 10.79 -38.39
C SER A 66 45.68 11.86 -37.29
N VAL A 67 46.50 12.87 -37.43
CA VAL A 67 46.59 13.99 -36.46
C VAL A 67 45.24 14.73 -36.38
N VAL A 68 44.59 14.95 -37.51
CA VAL A 68 43.33 15.66 -37.57
C VAL A 68 42.22 14.86 -36.88
N ALA A 69 42.13 13.54 -37.11
CA ALA A 69 41.17 12.68 -36.44
C ALA A 69 41.40 12.63 -34.92
N ARG A 70 42.66 12.61 -34.47
CA ARG A 70 43.00 12.69 -33.03
C ARG A 70 42.57 13.98 -32.39
N ILE A 71 42.78 15.13 -33.09
CA ILE A 71 42.31 16.45 -32.60
C ILE A 71 40.77 16.49 -32.57
N GLY A 72 40.11 15.95 -33.61
CA GLY A 72 38.66 15.81 -33.63
C GLY A 72 38.12 15.00 -32.48
N THR A 73 38.74 13.83 -32.18
CA THR A 73 38.37 12.99 -31.03
C THR A 73 38.58 13.72 -29.70
N ALA A 74 39.70 14.41 -29.54
CA ALA A 74 39.96 15.19 -28.33
C ALA A 74 38.91 16.29 -28.15
N PHE A 75 38.56 17.02 -29.21
CA PHE A 75 37.56 18.09 -29.12
C PHE A 75 36.13 17.57 -28.93
N PHE A 76 35.68 16.69 -29.84
CA PHE A 76 34.29 16.26 -29.84
C PHE A 76 34.00 15.25 -28.72
N ILE A 77 34.90 14.32 -28.39
CA ILE A 77 34.66 13.30 -27.39
C ILE A 77 35.08 13.79 -26.01
N VAL A 78 36.33 14.22 -25.83
CA VAL A 78 36.89 14.49 -24.50
C VAL A 78 36.32 15.79 -23.94
N PHE A 79 36.36 16.90 -24.71
CA PHE A 79 35.97 18.20 -24.18
C PHE A 79 34.44 18.43 -24.23
N VAL A 80 33.78 18.09 -25.33
CA VAL A 80 32.35 18.37 -25.48
C VAL A 80 31.52 17.15 -25.10
N GLY A 81 31.88 16.00 -25.63
CA GLY A 81 31.07 14.79 -25.52
C GLY A 81 31.00 14.22 -24.12
N LEU A 82 32.14 14.13 -23.43
CA LEU A 82 32.17 13.57 -22.08
C LEU A 82 31.35 14.41 -21.11
N ALA A 83 31.44 15.75 -21.20
CA ALA A 83 30.64 16.65 -20.36
C ALA A 83 29.14 16.53 -20.67
N ALA A 84 28.77 16.44 -21.95
CA ALA A 84 27.37 16.24 -22.35
C ALA A 84 26.83 14.87 -21.91
N PHE A 85 27.61 13.79 -22.09
CA PHE A 85 27.23 12.43 -21.71
C PHE A 85 27.03 12.28 -20.20
N THR A 86 27.99 12.75 -19.39
CA THR A 86 27.87 12.70 -17.92
C THR A 86 26.67 13.51 -17.42
N SER A 87 26.41 14.67 -18.04
CA SER A 87 25.22 15.47 -17.73
C SER A 87 23.92 14.76 -18.12
N ALA A 88 23.90 14.04 -19.25
CA ALA A 88 22.73 13.27 -19.68
C ALA A 88 22.44 12.10 -18.73
N VAL A 89 23.50 11.40 -18.28
CA VAL A 89 23.38 10.33 -17.27
C VAL A 89 22.85 10.87 -15.94
N SER A 90 23.38 12.01 -15.48
CA SER A 90 22.88 12.67 -14.25
C SER A 90 21.41 13.05 -14.34
N VAL A 91 20.96 13.64 -15.45
CA VAL A 91 19.55 13.97 -15.69
C VAL A 91 18.67 12.70 -15.68
N GLY A 92 19.16 11.59 -16.24
CA GLY A 92 18.49 10.30 -16.21
C GLY A 92 18.32 9.74 -14.77
N ILE A 93 19.38 9.84 -13.98
CA ILE A 93 19.36 9.44 -12.57
C ILE A 93 18.42 10.32 -11.77
N ASP A 94 18.49 11.66 -11.94
CA ASP A 94 17.59 12.60 -11.26
C ASP A 94 16.12 12.33 -11.59
N TRP A 95 15.82 12.01 -12.85
CA TRP A 95 14.46 11.65 -13.26
C TRP A 95 13.98 10.36 -12.58
N LEU A 96 14.84 9.34 -12.49
CA LEU A 96 14.52 8.09 -11.78
C LEU A 96 14.28 8.32 -10.28
N LEU A 97 15.11 9.16 -9.65
CA LEU A 97 14.96 9.54 -8.25
C LEU A 97 13.67 10.35 -8.03
N GLU A 98 13.35 11.30 -8.93
CA GLU A 98 12.10 12.07 -8.84
C GLU A 98 10.85 11.20 -8.96
N LEU A 99 10.87 10.13 -9.78
CA LEU A 99 9.78 9.16 -9.85
C LEU A 99 9.60 8.42 -8.51
N ARG A 100 10.69 7.94 -7.92
CA ARG A 100 10.66 7.27 -6.62
C ARG A 100 10.19 8.18 -5.48
N ASP A 101 10.62 9.45 -5.51
CA ASP A 101 10.23 10.43 -4.49
C ASP A 101 8.76 10.82 -4.59
N LYS A 102 8.18 10.86 -5.78
CA LYS A 102 6.73 11.08 -5.96
C LYS A 102 5.89 9.96 -5.36
N GLU A 103 6.30 8.72 -5.50
CA GLU A 103 5.63 7.59 -4.86
C GLU A 103 5.74 7.66 -3.34
N ARG A 104 6.93 7.96 -2.83
CA ARG A 104 7.18 8.06 -1.38
C ARG A 104 6.55 9.28 -0.73
N SER A 105 6.44 10.40 -1.45
CA SER A 105 5.81 11.63 -0.96
C SER A 105 4.29 11.63 -1.03
N GLY A 106 3.68 10.55 -1.52
CA GLY A 106 2.23 10.43 -1.61
C GLY A 106 1.55 11.41 -2.57
N MET A 107 2.31 12.02 -3.49
CA MET A 107 1.78 12.94 -4.49
C MET A 107 1.21 12.23 -5.72
N GLY A 108 1.40 10.92 -5.80
CA GLY A 108 0.86 10.06 -6.85
C GLY A 108 -0.59 9.65 -6.61
N SER A 109 -1.13 8.90 -7.58
CA SER A 109 -2.41 8.20 -7.48
C SER A 109 -2.12 6.72 -7.69
N PRO A 110 -1.98 5.93 -6.62
CA PRO A 110 -1.82 4.50 -6.74
C PRO A 110 -3.05 3.90 -7.41
N GLY A 111 -2.86 3.10 -8.45
CA GLY A 111 -3.97 2.42 -9.14
C GLY A 111 -4.47 1.17 -8.42
N ALA A 112 -4.37 1.13 -7.10
CA ALA A 112 -4.73 -0.01 -6.25
C ALA A 112 -6.21 -0.39 -6.42
N LYS A 113 -6.49 -1.70 -6.44
CA LYS A 113 -7.85 -2.25 -6.54
C LYS A 113 -8.11 -3.28 -5.46
N ASN A 114 -9.36 -3.36 -5.01
CA ASN A 114 -9.79 -4.25 -3.93
C ASN A 114 -8.88 -4.13 -2.69
N HIS A 115 -8.41 -2.92 -2.42
CA HIS A 115 -7.41 -2.59 -1.41
C HIS A 115 -8.02 -2.20 -0.07
N LEU A 116 -7.21 -2.28 0.97
CA LEU A 116 -7.49 -1.69 2.26
C LEU A 116 -7.11 -0.21 2.25
N LEU A 117 -8.02 0.66 2.64
CA LEU A 117 -7.74 2.06 2.90
C LEU A 117 -7.45 2.26 4.40
N ILE A 118 -6.28 2.78 4.75
CA ILE A 118 -5.97 3.20 6.12
C ILE A 118 -5.95 4.73 6.13
N VAL A 119 -6.79 5.32 6.96
CA VAL A 119 -6.91 6.78 7.07
C VAL A 119 -6.38 7.23 8.41
N ASN A 120 -5.59 8.28 8.40
CA ASN A 120 -4.74 8.82 9.47
C ASN A 120 -3.48 7.97 9.76
N PHE A 121 -2.49 8.63 10.37
CA PHE A 121 -1.19 8.04 10.67
C PHE A 121 -0.70 8.46 12.06
N PRO A 122 -1.33 7.97 13.14
CA PRO A 122 -0.98 8.40 14.50
C PRO A 122 0.49 8.15 14.86
N ASN A 123 1.07 7.03 14.46
CA ASN A 123 2.51 6.77 14.51
C ASN A 123 2.89 5.55 13.64
N GLU A 124 4.18 5.46 13.28
CA GLU A 124 4.73 4.40 12.43
C GLU A 124 4.54 3.00 13.01
N ARG A 125 4.90 2.82 14.28
CA ARG A 125 4.89 1.50 14.94
C ARG A 125 3.50 0.87 14.90
N ARG A 126 2.48 1.67 15.17
CA ARG A 126 1.10 1.23 15.20
C ARG A 126 0.58 0.88 13.81
N VAL A 127 0.82 1.76 12.83
CA VAL A 127 0.36 1.52 11.46
C VAL A 127 1.03 0.27 10.89
N ARG A 128 2.33 0.07 11.11
CA ARG A 128 3.02 -1.16 10.71
C ARG A 128 2.42 -2.41 11.36
N GLN A 129 2.18 -2.38 12.67
CA GLN A 129 1.54 -3.51 13.36
C GLN A 129 0.18 -3.86 12.77
N ILE A 130 -0.67 -2.86 12.46
CA ILE A 130 -1.97 -3.07 11.82
C ILE A 130 -1.81 -3.70 10.43
N ILE A 131 -0.84 -3.23 9.64
CA ILE A 131 -0.55 -3.76 8.31
C ILE A 131 -0.09 -5.21 8.41
N ASP A 132 0.86 -5.50 9.31
CA ASP A 132 1.41 -6.84 9.49
C ASP A 132 0.32 -7.83 9.93
N GLU A 133 -0.50 -7.49 10.91
CA GLU A 133 -1.65 -8.29 11.35
C GLU A 133 -2.66 -8.51 10.21
N TYR A 134 -2.94 -7.47 9.42
CA TYR A 134 -3.89 -7.60 8.31
C TYR A 134 -3.38 -8.53 7.20
N LEU A 135 -2.09 -8.48 6.89
CA LEU A 135 -1.47 -9.29 5.83
C LEU A 135 -1.16 -10.72 6.26
N GLN A 136 -1.17 -11.04 7.57
CA GLN A 136 -1.02 -12.40 8.09
C GLN A 136 -2.23 -13.29 7.77
N GLU A 137 -3.42 -12.72 7.59
CA GLU A 137 -4.58 -13.49 7.12
C GLU A 137 -4.29 -14.04 5.70
N PRO A 138 -4.29 -15.38 5.48
CA PRO A 138 -3.88 -15.99 4.21
C PRO A 138 -4.63 -15.45 2.98
N ARG A 139 -5.93 -15.14 3.14
CA ARG A 139 -6.78 -14.56 2.07
C ARG A 139 -6.40 -13.11 1.74
N LEU A 140 -5.69 -12.42 2.63
CA LEU A 140 -5.32 -11.01 2.53
C LEU A 140 -3.82 -10.80 2.35
N SER A 141 -3.01 -11.86 2.35
CA SER A 141 -1.55 -11.81 2.24
C SER A 141 -1.05 -11.10 0.97
N LYS A 142 -1.90 -11.00 -0.05
CA LYS A 142 -1.63 -10.30 -1.32
C LYS A 142 -2.42 -9.00 -1.47
N ALA A 143 -3.11 -8.54 -0.42
CA ALA A 143 -3.89 -7.31 -0.49
C ALA A 143 -3.00 -6.08 -0.68
N GLU A 144 -3.50 -5.13 -1.46
CA GLU A 144 -2.91 -3.81 -1.56
C GLU A 144 -3.43 -2.93 -0.41
N ILE A 145 -2.60 -2.03 0.07
CA ILE A 145 -2.94 -1.10 1.16
C ILE A 145 -2.61 0.31 0.69
N VAL A 146 -3.55 1.23 0.88
CA VAL A 146 -3.36 2.65 0.59
C VAL A 146 -3.54 3.43 1.88
N ILE A 147 -2.48 4.14 2.30
CA ILE A 147 -2.51 5.01 3.47
C ILE A 147 -2.85 6.42 3.02
N VAL A 148 -3.83 7.05 3.67
CA VAL A 148 -4.25 8.43 3.41
C VAL A 148 -4.04 9.25 4.67
N THR A 149 -3.21 10.29 4.57
CA THR A 149 -2.96 11.23 5.68
C THR A 149 -2.23 12.49 5.20
N ASP A 150 -2.33 13.56 5.94
CA ASP A 150 -1.54 14.78 5.84
C ASP A 150 -0.53 14.95 6.99
N GLN A 151 -0.55 14.02 7.97
CA GLN A 151 0.27 14.06 9.18
C GLN A 151 1.76 13.77 8.93
N ILE A 152 2.10 13.18 7.78
CA ILE A 152 3.49 12.87 7.40
C ILE A 152 3.80 13.37 5.99
N GLU A 153 5.06 13.73 5.76
CA GLU A 153 5.52 14.16 4.43
C GLU A 153 5.93 12.99 3.55
N PHE A 154 6.47 11.95 4.15
CA PHE A 154 6.95 10.74 3.49
C PHE A 154 6.55 9.53 4.31
N LEU A 155 6.24 8.43 3.63
CA LEU A 155 6.05 7.17 4.33
C LEU A 155 7.39 6.71 4.94
N PRO A 156 7.48 6.55 6.29
CA PRO A 156 8.76 6.31 6.98
C PRO A 156 9.31 4.90 6.74
N PHE A 157 8.54 4.03 6.09
CA PHE A 157 8.94 2.66 5.75
C PHE A 157 8.61 2.33 4.29
N THR A 158 9.25 1.27 3.80
CA THR A 158 8.93 0.70 2.49
C THR A 158 8.44 -0.73 2.70
N GLN A 159 7.23 -1.01 2.26
CA GLN A 159 6.65 -2.35 2.31
C GLN A 159 5.95 -2.64 0.98
N LEU A 160 6.14 -3.85 0.48
CA LEU A 160 5.53 -4.27 -0.79
C LEU A 160 4.01 -4.14 -0.71
N ARG A 161 3.40 -3.54 -1.75
CA ARG A 161 1.95 -3.31 -1.87
C ARG A 161 1.36 -2.31 -0.88
N VAL A 162 2.19 -1.53 -0.20
CA VAL A 162 1.76 -0.39 0.60
C VAL A 162 2.05 0.88 -0.17
N SER A 163 1.02 1.64 -0.45
CA SER A 163 1.08 2.93 -1.14
C SER A 163 0.63 4.05 -0.21
N PHE A 164 1.06 5.26 -0.51
CA PHE A 164 0.74 6.44 0.28
C PHE A 164 0.12 7.53 -0.60
N VAL A 165 -0.93 8.16 -0.09
CA VAL A 165 -1.55 9.35 -0.67
C VAL A 165 -1.54 10.46 0.37
N ARG A 166 -0.70 11.46 0.14
CA ARG A 166 -0.64 12.65 0.98
C ARG A 166 -1.76 13.60 0.64
N GLY A 167 -2.58 13.94 1.60
CA GLY A 167 -3.65 14.91 1.48
C GLY A 167 -4.54 14.91 2.71
N SER A 168 -5.32 15.97 2.87
CA SER A 168 -6.26 16.06 3.97
C SER A 168 -7.27 14.92 3.92
N PRO A 169 -7.45 14.15 5.02
CA PRO A 169 -8.49 13.14 5.11
C PRO A 169 -9.92 13.72 5.09
N LEU A 170 -10.07 15.04 5.13
CA LEU A 170 -11.35 15.74 5.04
C LEU A 170 -11.66 16.24 3.62
N GLU A 171 -10.79 15.99 2.64
CA GLU A 171 -10.96 16.40 1.25
C GLU A 171 -11.30 15.22 0.34
N GLU A 172 -12.36 15.33 -0.45
CA GLU A 172 -12.80 14.29 -1.39
C GLU A 172 -11.75 13.95 -2.45
N GLU A 173 -11.01 14.96 -2.93
CA GLU A 173 -9.95 14.79 -3.94
C GLU A 173 -8.85 13.82 -3.46
N THR A 174 -8.57 13.80 -2.17
CA THR A 174 -7.60 12.87 -1.58
C THR A 174 -8.06 11.42 -1.76
N TYR A 175 -9.34 11.14 -1.57
CA TYR A 175 -9.93 9.81 -1.76
C TYR A 175 -10.06 9.41 -3.24
N HIS A 176 -10.30 10.37 -4.13
CA HIS A 176 -10.25 10.11 -5.57
C HIS A 176 -8.85 9.67 -6.00
N ARG A 177 -7.80 10.33 -5.50
CA ARG A 177 -6.41 9.91 -5.73
C ARG A 177 -6.11 8.54 -5.11
N ALA A 178 -6.69 8.24 -3.95
CA ALA A 178 -6.57 6.95 -3.28
C ALA A 178 -7.42 5.83 -3.91
N ASN A 179 -8.14 6.11 -4.99
CA ASN A 179 -9.04 5.18 -5.68
C ASN A 179 -10.09 4.54 -4.76
N VAL A 180 -10.77 5.36 -3.93
CA VAL A 180 -11.76 4.89 -2.96
C VAL A 180 -12.87 4.04 -3.57
N ARG A 181 -13.22 4.27 -4.85
CA ARG A 181 -14.27 3.51 -5.56
C ARG A 181 -13.95 2.03 -5.66
N ASP A 182 -12.67 1.69 -5.77
CA ASP A 182 -12.19 0.31 -5.84
C ASP A 182 -11.68 -0.21 -4.48
N ALA A 183 -11.77 0.58 -3.40
CA ALA A 183 -11.39 0.13 -2.06
C ALA A 183 -12.36 -0.95 -1.55
N ARG A 184 -11.85 -1.98 -0.90
CA ARG A 184 -12.64 -3.07 -0.30
C ARG A 184 -13.26 -2.64 1.03
N GLN A 185 -12.48 -1.97 1.85
CA GLN A 185 -12.87 -1.50 3.18
C GLN A 185 -11.93 -0.39 3.66
N ALA A 186 -12.32 0.34 4.68
CA ALA A 186 -11.52 1.40 5.29
C ALA A 186 -11.30 1.15 6.78
N LEU A 187 -10.08 1.39 7.24
CA LEU A 187 -9.72 1.53 8.65
C LEU A 187 -9.46 3.01 8.92
N ILE A 188 -10.25 3.62 9.77
CA ILE A 188 -10.13 5.02 10.14
C ILE A 188 -9.54 5.06 11.54
N LEU A 189 -8.26 5.42 11.64
CA LEU A 189 -7.55 5.49 12.90
C LEU A 189 -7.78 6.86 13.56
N SER A 190 -7.61 6.92 14.86
CA SER A 190 -7.54 8.21 15.57
C SER A 190 -6.41 9.07 15.01
N THR A 191 -6.57 10.38 15.07
CA THR A 191 -5.50 11.33 14.69
C THR A 191 -4.34 11.30 15.69
N GLY A 192 -4.65 11.05 16.95
CA GLY A 192 -3.71 10.89 18.07
C GLY A 192 -4.50 10.70 19.35
N TYR A 193 -3.91 10.04 20.33
CA TYR A 193 -4.57 9.78 21.61
C TYR A 193 -4.74 11.03 22.47
N ASP A 194 -3.92 12.05 22.23
CA ASP A 194 -3.95 13.33 22.94
C ASP A 194 -4.74 14.41 22.17
N ASP A 195 -5.32 14.09 21.00
CA ASP A 195 -6.11 15.03 20.22
C ASP A 195 -7.58 14.98 20.67
N PRO A 196 -8.10 16.04 21.29
CA PRO A 196 -9.48 16.08 21.75
C PRO A 196 -10.49 16.09 20.61
N ASN A 197 -10.09 16.41 19.38
CA ASN A 197 -10.94 16.44 18.20
C ASN A 197 -10.91 15.15 17.40
N SER A 198 -10.09 14.18 17.81
CA SER A 198 -9.86 12.94 17.06
C SER A 198 -11.16 12.26 16.62
N ASP A 199 -12.09 12.02 17.54
CA ASP A 199 -13.35 11.33 17.24
C ASP A 199 -14.24 12.10 16.26
N SER A 200 -14.23 13.44 16.33
CA SER A 200 -14.97 14.30 15.38
C SER A 200 -14.38 14.22 13.97
N VAL A 201 -13.05 14.19 13.86
CA VAL A 201 -12.35 14.02 12.59
C VAL A 201 -12.64 12.62 12.02
N VAL A 202 -12.56 11.57 12.84
CA VAL A 202 -12.86 10.19 12.44
C VAL A 202 -14.32 10.04 11.97
N ALA A 203 -15.28 10.67 12.65
CA ALA A 203 -16.69 10.66 12.24
C ALA A 203 -16.90 11.39 10.91
N SER A 204 -16.26 12.54 10.71
CA SER A 204 -16.31 13.27 9.45
C SER A 204 -15.73 12.46 8.30
N ILE A 205 -14.62 11.78 8.52
CA ILE A 205 -13.99 10.86 7.54
C ILE A 205 -14.95 9.71 7.19
N ALA A 206 -15.58 9.08 8.18
CA ALA A 206 -16.52 8.00 7.95
C ALA A 206 -17.72 8.45 7.09
N SER A 207 -18.24 9.66 7.34
CA SER A 207 -19.30 10.27 6.54
C SER A 207 -18.87 10.56 5.10
N ILE A 208 -17.67 11.09 4.89
CA ILE A 208 -17.13 11.35 3.54
C ILE A 208 -16.96 10.04 2.77
N LEU A 209 -16.41 9.00 3.40
CA LEU A 209 -16.24 7.69 2.77
C LEU A 209 -17.59 7.07 2.38
N GLU A 210 -18.59 7.14 3.25
CA GLU A 210 -19.93 6.65 2.92
C GLU A 210 -20.56 7.46 1.77
N HIS A 211 -20.36 8.77 1.72
CA HIS A 211 -20.84 9.60 0.61
C HIS A 211 -20.18 9.20 -0.72
N LEU A 212 -18.86 8.97 -0.73
CA LEU A 212 -18.13 8.62 -1.94
C LEU A 212 -18.34 7.17 -2.40
N LYS A 213 -18.58 6.26 -1.45
CA LYS A 213 -18.84 4.84 -1.67
C LYS A 213 -19.79 4.30 -0.59
N PRO A 214 -21.12 4.37 -0.81
CA PRO A 214 -22.12 3.99 0.19
C PRO A 214 -22.03 2.56 0.71
N GLU A 215 -21.49 1.64 -0.07
CA GLU A 215 -21.29 0.24 0.29
C GLU A 215 -19.95 -0.05 0.99
N ILE A 216 -19.08 0.95 1.17
CA ILE A 216 -17.80 0.72 1.83
C ILE A 216 -18.00 0.34 3.30
N ARG A 217 -17.38 -0.75 3.71
CA ARG A 217 -17.33 -1.11 5.11
C ARG A 217 -16.19 -0.33 5.78
N SER A 218 -16.55 0.54 6.70
CA SER A 218 -15.61 1.33 7.49
C SER A 218 -15.48 0.76 8.91
N ILE A 219 -14.27 0.73 9.42
CA ILE A 219 -13.97 0.43 10.82
C ILE A 219 -13.36 1.70 11.40
N ALA A 220 -14.03 2.31 12.35
CA ALA A 220 -13.62 3.58 12.95
C ALA A 220 -13.12 3.36 14.38
N GLU A 221 -11.93 3.83 14.67
CA GLU A 221 -11.42 3.90 16.02
C GLU A 221 -12.04 5.11 16.73
N VAL A 222 -12.64 4.87 17.89
CA VAL A 222 -13.26 5.88 18.73
C VAL A 222 -12.61 5.83 20.11
N LEU A 223 -12.15 6.97 20.58
CA LEU A 223 -11.47 7.07 21.86
C LEU A 223 -12.46 7.17 23.04
N HIS A 224 -13.54 7.91 22.84
CA HIS A 224 -14.54 8.20 23.87
C HIS A 224 -15.91 7.64 23.49
N THR A 225 -16.51 6.82 24.37
CA THR A 225 -17.81 6.17 24.13
C THR A 225 -18.95 7.16 23.98
N GLU A 226 -18.90 8.30 24.64
CA GLU A 226 -19.87 9.39 24.55
C GLU A 226 -19.94 10.02 23.16
N HIS A 227 -18.89 9.87 22.35
CA HIS A 227 -18.84 10.36 20.96
C HIS A 227 -19.49 9.41 19.94
N GLU A 228 -20.05 8.29 20.36
CA GLU A 228 -20.81 7.38 19.49
C GLU A 228 -21.92 8.11 18.70
N LEU A 229 -22.50 9.14 19.31
CA LEU A 229 -23.53 9.97 18.69
C LEU A 229 -23.11 10.61 17.36
N LEU A 230 -21.82 10.88 17.17
CA LEU A 230 -21.26 11.48 15.96
C LEU A 230 -21.40 10.55 14.73
N PHE A 231 -21.55 9.25 14.96
CA PHE A 231 -21.62 8.24 13.91
C PHE A 231 -23.04 7.78 13.55
N ARG A 232 -24.08 8.31 14.20
CA ARG A 232 -25.49 7.90 13.98
C ARG A 232 -25.97 8.03 12.54
N GLY A 233 -25.36 8.94 11.76
CA GLY A 233 -25.70 9.14 10.35
C GLY A 233 -24.99 8.19 9.39
N VAL A 234 -24.01 7.42 9.85
CA VAL A 234 -23.15 6.55 9.02
C VAL A 234 -23.61 5.10 9.17
N LYS A 235 -24.04 4.46 8.07
CA LYS A 235 -24.68 3.13 8.12
C LYS A 235 -23.72 1.96 8.16
N ASN A 236 -22.62 2.03 7.39
CA ASN A 236 -21.69 0.91 7.20
C ASN A 236 -20.40 1.08 8.01
N VAL A 237 -20.51 1.61 9.23
CA VAL A 237 -19.38 1.81 10.14
C VAL A 237 -19.45 0.86 11.33
N SER A 238 -18.32 0.24 11.67
CA SER A 238 -18.13 -0.52 12.92
C SER A 238 -17.22 0.29 13.83
N LEU A 239 -17.66 0.59 15.04
CA LEU A 239 -16.91 1.39 16.00
C LEU A 239 -16.07 0.48 16.91
N VAL A 240 -14.79 0.84 17.09
CA VAL A 240 -13.85 0.17 17.98
C VAL A 240 -13.41 1.15 19.06
N TYR A 241 -13.85 0.91 20.29
CA TYR A 241 -13.56 1.75 21.46
C TYR A 241 -12.27 1.33 22.13
N THR A 242 -11.17 1.90 21.67
CA THR A 242 -9.80 1.47 22.06
C THR A 242 -9.56 1.57 23.56
N PHE A 243 -9.85 2.72 24.17
CA PHE A 243 -9.65 2.91 25.61
C PHE A 243 -10.55 2.02 26.45
N ARG A 244 -11.84 1.90 26.09
CA ARG A 244 -12.77 1.03 26.80
C ARG A 244 -12.32 -0.42 26.78
N MET A 245 -11.93 -0.92 25.60
CA MET A 245 -11.44 -2.30 25.47
C MET A 245 -10.18 -2.53 26.28
N SER A 246 -9.22 -1.61 26.21
CA SER A 246 -7.98 -1.69 26.98
C SER A 246 -8.23 -1.66 28.49
N ASN A 247 -9.07 -0.75 28.97
CA ASN A 247 -9.42 -0.65 30.38
C ASN A 247 -10.13 -1.91 30.90
N ASN A 248 -11.07 -2.44 30.11
CA ASN A 248 -11.76 -3.69 30.48
C ASN A 248 -10.75 -4.85 30.60
N LEU A 249 -9.80 -4.95 29.67
CA LEU A 249 -8.79 -6.00 29.66
C LEU A 249 -7.84 -5.88 30.88
N ILE A 250 -7.44 -4.66 31.26
CA ILE A 250 -6.63 -4.41 32.46
C ILE A 250 -7.36 -4.89 33.72
N VAL A 251 -8.65 -4.57 33.85
CA VAL A 251 -9.49 -5.00 34.96
C VAL A 251 -9.64 -6.52 35.00
N GLN A 252 -9.91 -7.14 33.85
CA GLN A 252 -10.04 -8.59 33.75
C GLN A 252 -8.74 -9.32 34.12
N GLU A 253 -7.59 -8.85 33.66
CA GLU A 253 -6.30 -9.45 34.03
C GLU A 253 -6.00 -9.31 35.51
N ALA A 254 -6.45 -8.19 36.14
CA ALA A 254 -6.28 -8.02 37.59
C ALA A 254 -7.17 -8.96 38.41
N GLN A 255 -8.34 -9.33 37.91
CA GLN A 255 -9.28 -10.24 38.55
C GLN A 255 -8.94 -11.72 38.24
N ASP A 256 -8.62 -12.03 37.00
CA ASP A 256 -8.40 -13.37 36.50
C ASP A 256 -7.09 -13.42 35.69
N PRO A 257 -5.94 -13.69 36.32
CA PRO A 257 -4.64 -13.73 35.68
C PRO A 257 -4.59 -14.72 34.48
N GLY A 258 -4.07 -14.27 33.36
CA GLY A 258 -3.95 -15.04 32.12
C GLY A 258 -4.98 -14.68 31.05
N VAL A 259 -6.02 -13.91 31.39
CA VAL A 259 -7.04 -13.45 30.41
C VAL A 259 -6.39 -12.60 29.32
N ASN A 260 -5.42 -11.76 29.67
CA ASN A 260 -4.69 -10.95 28.70
C ASN A 260 -3.90 -11.82 27.69
N MET A 261 -3.22 -12.87 28.17
CA MET A 261 -2.49 -13.79 27.29
C MET A 261 -3.42 -14.48 26.31
N LEU A 262 -4.55 -14.99 26.79
CA LEU A 262 -5.56 -15.62 25.93
C LEU A 262 -6.13 -14.62 24.91
N THR A 263 -6.48 -13.41 25.36
CA THR A 263 -7.04 -12.38 24.48
C THR A 263 -6.06 -11.97 23.39
N GLN A 264 -4.78 -11.80 23.72
CA GLN A 264 -3.74 -11.54 22.72
C GLN A 264 -3.62 -12.68 21.70
N ALA A 265 -3.64 -13.93 22.17
CA ALA A 265 -3.54 -15.09 21.28
C ALA A 265 -4.70 -15.15 20.29
N ILE A 266 -5.94 -15.08 20.78
CA ILE A 266 -7.13 -15.24 19.93
C ILE A 266 -7.46 -14.03 19.05
N THR A 267 -6.86 -12.87 19.30
CA THR A 267 -7.04 -11.65 18.50
C THR A 267 -5.91 -11.38 17.52
N SER A 268 -4.80 -12.12 17.60
CA SER A 268 -3.67 -12.00 16.67
C SER A 268 -3.82 -12.99 15.50
N ASN A 269 -3.52 -12.53 14.30
CA ASN A 269 -3.39 -13.40 13.12
C ASN A 269 -2.00 -14.06 13.01
N GLN A 270 -1.09 -13.77 13.94
CA GLN A 270 0.27 -14.33 13.99
C GLN A 270 0.36 -15.64 14.78
N ILE A 271 -0.71 -16.00 15.49
CA ILE A 271 -0.79 -17.19 16.36
C ILE A 271 -1.91 -18.08 15.82
N GLU A 272 -1.72 -19.39 15.86
CA GLU A 272 -2.76 -20.34 15.52
C GLU A 272 -3.94 -20.27 16.51
N GLY A 273 -5.15 -20.37 15.98
CA GLY A 273 -6.35 -20.31 16.81
C GLY A 273 -6.96 -18.91 16.95
N THR A 274 -7.07 -18.21 15.83
CA THR A 274 -7.64 -16.85 15.78
C THR A 274 -9.16 -16.85 15.92
N LEU A 275 -9.69 -15.80 16.57
CA LEU A 275 -11.12 -15.52 16.65
C LEU A 275 -11.65 -15.08 15.29
N VAL A 276 -12.56 -15.85 14.73
CA VAL A 276 -13.15 -15.62 13.42
C VAL A 276 -14.67 -15.60 13.49
N SER A 277 -15.32 -15.09 12.46
CA SER A 277 -16.78 -15.12 12.38
C SER A 277 -17.28 -15.46 11.00
N THR A 278 -18.34 -16.27 10.93
CA THR A 278 -19.01 -16.64 9.68
C THR A 278 -20.50 -16.33 9.77
N ARG A 279 -21.06 -15.68 8.74
CA ARG A 279 -22.50 -15.41 8.66
C ARG A 279 -23.23 -16.66 8.24
N VAL A 280 -24.29 -17.00 8.95
CA VAL A 280 -25.18 -18.09 8.64
C VAL A 280 -25.97 -17.76 7.38
N GLY A 281 -25.78 -18.56 6.35
CA GLY A 281 -26.46 -18.42 5.07
C GLY A 281 -27.71 -19.32 4.97
N LYS A 282 -28.23 -19.41 3.76
CA LYS A 282 -29.38 -20.28 3.45
C LYS A 282 -29.08 -21.75 3.72
N GLY A 283 -30.09 -22.51 4.12
CA GLY A 283 -29.98 -23.95 4.38
C GLY A 283 -29.44 -24.26 5.77
N ALA A 284 -29.48 -23.32 6.71
CA ALA A 284 -29.35 -23.64 8.13
C ALA A 284 -30.45 -24.66 8.51
N GLU A 285 -30.09 -25.68 9.29
CA GLU A 285 -31.03 -26.67 9.79
C GLU A 285 -32.10 -25.96 10.62
N GLN A 286 -33.40 -26.21 10.31
CA GLN A 286 -34.46 -25.61 11.08
C GLN A 286 -34.41 -26.18 12.52
N SER A 287 -34.40 -25.29 13.51
CA SER A 287 -34.37 -25.62 14.95
C SER A 287 -33.03 -26.15 15.49
N LEU A 288 -31.89 -25.84 14.84
CA LEU A 288 -30.59 -26.12 15.45
C LEU A 288 -30.34 -25.18 16.62
N SER A 289 -30.30 -25.70 17.84
CA SER A 289 -29.99 -24.89 19.01
C SER A 289 -28.52 -24.45 18.98
N TYR A 290 -28.23 -23.25 19.54
CA TYR A 290 -26.86 -22.76 19.68
C TYR A 290 -25.96 -23.77 20.44
N LYS A 291 -26.52 -24.42 21.49
CA LYS A 291 -25.80 -25.44 22.26
C LYS A 291 -25.46 -26.66 21.41
N GLU A 292 -26.36 -27.11 20.56
CA GLU A 292 -26.10 -28.25 19.66
C GLU A 292 -25.08 -27.88 18.59
N ALA A 293 -25.20 -26.69 18.01
CA ALA A 293 -24.21 -26.17 17.09
C ALA A 293 -22.79 -26.11 17.72
N ALA A 294 -22.70 -25.65 18.96
CA ALA A 294 -21.43 -25.62 19.68
C ALA A 294 -20.83 -27.03 19.89
N LYS A 295 -21.65 -28.05 20.24
CA LYS A 295 -21.18 -29.43 20.40
C LYS A 295 -20.67 -30.00 19.07
N ARG A 296 -21.45 -29.89 17.98
CA ARG A 296 -21.05 -30.40 16.66
C ARG A 296 -19.76 -29.74 16.17
N LEU A 297 -19.61 -28.43 16.33
CA LEU A 297 -18.40 -27.73 15.97
C LEU A 297 -17.20 -28.15 16.81
N LEU A 298 -17.40 -28.42 18.12
CA LEU A 298 -16.34 -28.86 19.01
C LEU A 298 -15.79 -30.25 18.62
N ASP A 299 -16.64 -31.16 18.14
CA ASP A 299 -16.23 -32.46 17.62
C ASP A 299 -15.28 -32.36 16.42
N HIS A 300 -15.23 -31.19 15.78
CA HIS A 300 -14.34 -30.84 14.67
C HIS A 300 -13.24 -29.82 15.05
N GLU A 301 -12.90 -29.73 16.34
CA GLU A 301 -11.88 -28.83 16.88
C GLU A 301 -12.18 -27.32 16.65
N VAL A 302 -13.46 -26.97 16.48
CA VAL A 302 -13.93 -25.58 16.32
C VAL A 302 -14.65 -25.16 17.60
N ASN A 303 -14.05 -24.22 18.32
CA ASN A 303 -14.62 -23.73 19.58
C ASN A 303 -15.56 -22.54 19.31
N LEU A 304 -16.89 -22.79 19.34
CA LEU A 304 -17.90 -21.72 19.21
C LEU A 304 -17.98 -20.92 20.51
N VAL A 305 -17.62 -19.64 20.46
CA VAL A 305 -17.55 -18.76 21.65
C VAL A 305 -18.68 -17.74 21.73
N GLY A 306 -19.37 -17.50 20.64
CA GLY A 306 -20.47 -16.52 20.63
C GLY A 306 -21.31 -16.57 19.35
N MET A 307 -22.48 -15.96 19.43
CA MET A 307 -23.34 -15.70 18.28
C MET A 307 -23.82 -14.25 18.31
N ILE A 308 -23.82 -13.61 17.15
CA ILE A 308 -24.27 -12.22 17.01
C ILE A 308 -25.52 -12.23 16.14
N ARG A 309 -26.60 -11.64 16.65
CA ARG A 309 -27.87 -11.42 15.96
C ARG A 309 -28.20 -9.92 15.93
N GLY A 310 -28.11 -9.32 14.75
CA GLY A 310 -28.19 -7.87 14.65
C GLY A 310 -27.07 -7.20 15.44
N GLU A 311 -27.40 -6.47 16.49
CA GLU A 311 -26.47 -5.80 17.41
C GLU A 311 -26.26 -6.55 18.73
N GLU A 312 -27.03 -7.62 18.97
CA GLU A 312 -26.97 -8.38 20.22
C GLU A 312 -25.92 -9.49 20.15
N VAL A 313 -25.10 -9.59 21.21
CA VAL A 313 -24.05 -10.61 21.36
C VAL A 313 -24.49 -11.64 22.41
N HIS A 314 -24.57 -12.88 21.99
CA HIS A 314 -24.97 -14.00 22.82
C HIS A 314 -23.75 -14.90 23.09
N VAL A 315 -23.34 -15.02 24.35
CA VAL A 315 -22.24 -15.89 24.82
C VAL A 315 -22.74 -17.05 25.68
N ARG A 316 -24.05 -17.09 25.99
CA ARG A 316 -24.68 -18.16 26.76
C ARG A 316 -25.51 -19.06 25.85
N PHE A 317 -25.61 -20.34 26.22
CA PHE A 317 -26.29 -21.36 25.40
C PHE A 317 -27.81 -21.45 25.66
N ASP A 318 -28.39 -20.50 26.36
CA ASP A 318 -29.76 -20.58 26.86
C ASP A 318 -30.81 -20.39 25.77
N GLY A 319 -31.39 -21.50 25.30
CA GLY A 319 -32.63 -21.50 24.51
C GLY A 319 -32.57 -20.83 23.12
N LEU A 320 -31.39 -20.45 22.67
CA LEU A 320 -31.21 -19.79 21.37
C LEU A 320 -31.12 -20.83 20.25
N GLU A 321 -31.81 -20.58 19.15
CA GLU A 321 -31.67 -21.30 17.89
C GLU A 321 -30.80 -20.50 16.92
N VAL A 322 -30.01 -21.19 16.13
CA VAL A 322 -29.21 -20.58 15.06
C VAL A 322 -30.13 -20.31 13.86
N THR A 323 -30.18 -19.06 13.42
CA THR A 323 -31.04 -18.66 12.31
C THR A 323 -30.23 -18.01 11.18
N GLU A 324 -30.83 -17.95 9.98
CA GLU A 324 -30.24 -17.25 8.84
C GLU A 324 -29.91 -15.80 9.21
N ASN A 325 -28.76 -15.33 8.75
CA ASN A 325 -28.17 -14.02 9.03
C ASN A 325 -27.51 -13.86 10.41
N ASP A 326 -27.62 -14.80 11.34
CA ASP A 326 -26.78 -14.82 12.52
C ASP A 326 -25.30 -14.89 12.13
N ARG A 327 -24.44 -14.46 13.02
CA ARG A 327 -23.00 -14.58 12.85
C ARG A 327 -22.45 -15.47 13.97
N LEU A 328 -21.95 -16.63 13.59
CA LEU A 328 -21.26 -17.54 14.51
C LEU A 328 -19.83 -17.04 14.70
N VAL A 329 -19.40 -16.85 15.95
CA VAL A 329 -18.07 -16.42 16.34
C VAL A 329 -17.37 -17.58 17.04
N TYR A 330 -16.24 -17.99 16.50
CA TYR A 330 -15.53 -19.20 16.95
C TYR A 330 -14.02 -19.04 16.84
N ILE A 331 -13.29 -19.88 17.56
CA ILE A 331 -11.83 -19.99 17.50
C ILE A 331 -11.48 -21.23 16.67
N CYS A 332 -10.64 -21.06 15.67
CA CYS A 332 -10.13 -22.14 14.83
C CYS A 332 -8.80 -21.76 14.17
N SER A 333 -8.07 -22.74 13.67
CA SER A 333 -6.81 -22.52 12.95
C SER A 333 -7.02 -21.91 11.56
N ASN A 334 -8.13 -22.22 10.89
CA ASN A 334 -8.42 -21.74 9.56
C ASN A 334 -9.84 -21.17 9.47
N ARG A 335 -9.96 -19.95 8.93
CA ARG A 335 -11.25 -19.32 8.69
C ARG A 335 -12.08 -20.14 7.71
N MET A 336 -13.34 -20.44 8.06
CA MET A 336 -14.27 -21.22 7.25
C MET A 336 -15.33 -20.31 6.61
N ASP A 337 -15.77 -20.67 5.42
CA ASP A 337 -17.00 -20.10 4.83
C ASP A 337 -18.26 -20.81 5.36
N TRP A 338 -19.43 -20.31 4.98
CA TRP A 338 -20.68 -20.89 5.47
C TRP A 338 -20.90 -22.32 5.03
N GLU A 339 -20.51 -22.68 3.81
CA GLU A 339 -20.70 -24.05 3.29
C GLU A 339 -19.91 -25.07 4.10
N THR A 340 -18.68 -24.72 4.44
CA THR A 340 -17.82 -25.52 5.32
C THR A 340 -18.41 -25.63 6.72
N VAL A 341 -18.80 -24.49 7.34
CA VAL A 341 -19.45 -24.52 8.67
C VAL A 341 -20.72 -25.34 8.64
N ARG A 342 -21.56 -25.18 7.62
CA ARG A 342 -22.80 -25.94 7.46
C ARG A 342 -22.53 -27.45 7.38
N SER A 343 -21.53 -27.88 6.64
CA SER A 343 -21.20 -29.31 6.54
C SER A 343 -20.82 -29.91 7.89
N LEU A 344 -20.09 -29.14 8.75
CA LEU A 344 -19.77 -29.57 10.11
C LEU A 344 -20.97 -29.58 11.05
N LEU A 345 -21.97 -28.73 10.79
CA LEU A 345 -23.19 -28.69 11.58
C LEU A 345 -24.18 -29.80 11.21
N THR A 346 -24.04 -30.41 10.03
CA THR A 346 -24.94 -31.48 9.54
C THR A 346 -24.33 -32.89 9.63
N SER A 347 -23.02 -32.98 9.92
CA SER A 347 -22.31 -34.22 10.22
C SER A 347 -22.54 -34.65 11.66
#